data_b6a395b36b10945dccee1a96afd87978
#
_entry.id   b6a395b36b10945dccee1a96afd87978
#
_cell.length_a   1.000
_cell.length_b   1.000
_cell.length_c   1.000
_cell.angle_alpha   90.00
_cell.angle_beta   90.00
_cell.angle_gamma   90.00
#
_symmetry.space_group_name_H-M   'P 1'
#
loop_
_entity.id
_entity.type
_entity.pdbx_description
1 polymer ?
#
loop_
_entity_poly.entity_id
_entity_poly.type
_entity_poly.pdbx_seq_one_letter_code
_entity_poly.pdbx_strand_id
1 'polypeptide(L)'
;MMVAGSPTGRFDARCFCTVLNRAQGGRSGACGGNLAHAVGGRHLIPAPASLWAKLAAILARMRLALYEPDIPQNTGTILRMAACLGVPVDVIGPTGFDMTDRALKRAALDYLDHVEIARHASFAAFEAVRRARGSRLVLLTTQGEMAYTAFAFQRDDTLLLGRESAGVPPLVHRAAHARLRILMRSGLRSLNVAVAAAMVLGEAVRQVGATPRSPAT
;
A
#
# COMPACT_ATOMS: atom_id res chain seq x y z
N MET A 1 -31.25 12.02 -23.32
CA MET A 1 -30.70 10.90 -24.10
C MET A 1 -29.18 11.12 -24.18
N MET A 2 -28.41 10.66 -23.21
CA MET A 2 -26.97 10.59 -23.27
C MET A 2 -26.52 9.48 -22.29
N VAL A 3 -25.80 8.54 -22.84
CA VAL A 3 -25.39 7.27 -22.21
C VAL A 3 -24.14 7.50 -21.41
N ALA A 4 -24.17 7.13 -20.13
CA ALA A 4 -23.01 7.07 -19.26
C ALA A 4 -22.18 5.83 -19.58
N GLY A 5 -20.95 6.00 -20.04
CA GLY A 5 -19.96 4.93 -20.20
C GLY A 5 -19.24 4.65 -18.90
N SER A 6 -19.30 3.41 -18.41
CA SER A 6 -18.49 2.91 -17.31
C SER A 6 -17.05 2.65 -17.77
N PRO A 7 -16.02 3.05 -17.02
CA PRO A 7 -14.65 2.63 -17.30
C PRO A 7 -14.37 1.29 -16.60
N THR A 8 -14.55 0.19 -17.31
CA THR A 8 -14.01 -1.10 -16.91
C THR A 8 -12.53 -1.16 -17.29
N GLY A 9 -11.66 -0.67 -16.40
CA GLY A 9 -10.23 -0.89 -16.49
C GLY A 9 -9.90 -2.37 -16.26
N ARG A 10 -9.53 -3.09 -17.31
CA ARG A 10 -8.99 -4.45 -17.20
C ARG A 10 -7.62 -4.39 -16.51
N PHE A 11 -7.51 -5.07 -15.38
CA PHE A 11 -6.25 -5.29 -14.68
C PHE A 11 -5.36 -6.22 -15.54
N ASP A 12 -4.28 -5.67 -16.12
CA ASP A 12 -3.34 -6.49 -16.92
C ASP A 12 -2.33 -7.16 -15.99
N ALA A 13 -2.46 -8.48 -15.85
CA ALA A 13 -1.60 -9.33 -15.01
C ALA A 13 -0.11 -9.35 -15.46
N ARG A 14 0.25 -8.66 -16.54
CA ARG A 14 1.62 -8.64 -17.10
C ARG A 14 2.58 -7.75 -16.32
N CYS A 15 2.08 -6.86 -15.48
CA CYS A 15 2.93 -5.88 -14.77
C CYS A 15 3.79 -6.52 -13.65
N PHE A 16 3.38 -7.63 -13.07
CA PHE A 16 4.11 -8.27 -11.96
C PHE A 16 5.37 -9.06 -12.39
N CYS A 17 5.43 -9.55 -13.65
CA CYS A 17 6.60 -10.26 -14.16
C CYS A 17 7.79 -9.35 -14.50
N THR A 18 7.57 -8.06 -14.76
CA THR A 18 8.62 -7.15 -15.27
C THR A 18 9.58 -6.70 -14.17
N VAL A 19 9.16 -6.67 -12.92
CA VAL A 19 9.99 -6.21 -11.79
C VAL A 19 11.10 -7.21 -11.44
N LEU A 20 10.83 -8.51 -11.57
CA LEU A 20 11.82 -9.56 -11.31
C LEU A 20 12.84 -9.75 -12.45
N ASN A 21 12.47 -9.41 -13.69
CA ASN A 21 13.34 -9.66 -14.85
C ASN A 21 14.37 -8.54 -15.09
N ARG A 22 14.15 -7.33 -14.59
CA ARG A 22 15.08 -6.20 -14.76
C ARG A 22 16.27 -6.22 -13.79
N ALA A 23 16.19 -6.99 -12.73
CA ALA A 23 17.27 -7.17 -11.77
C ALA A 23 18.40 -8.11 -12.28
N GLN A 24 18.21 -8.80 -13.42
CA GLN A 24 19.16 -9.77 -13.97
C GLN A 24 19.81 -9.36 -15.29
N GLY A 25 19.89 -8.05 -15.64
CA GLY A 25 20.77 -7.54 -16.69
C GLY A 25 20.57 -8.09 -18.12
N GLY A 26 19.40 -8.59 -18.48
CA GLY A 26 19.11 -9.20 -19.77
C GLY A 26 18.87 -8.16 -20.88
N ARG A 27 19.68 -8.18 -21.94
CA ARG A 27 19.51 -7.39 -23.16
C ARG A 27 18.24 -7.81 -23.91
N SER A 28 17.50 -6.82 -24.43
CA SER A 28 16.33 -7.02 -25.26
C SER A 28 16.70 -7.69 -26.59
N GLY A 29 16.31 -8.96 -26.77
CA GLY A 29 16.34 -9.66 -28.02
C GLY A 29 14.95 -10.19 -28.36
N ALA A 30 14.53 -9.98 -29.62
CA ALA A 30 13.25 -10.42 -30.14
C ALA A 30 13.07 -11.94 -30.02
N CYS A 31 11.96 -12.39 -29.40
CA CYS A 31 11.63 -13.81 -29.30
C CYS A 31 10.83 -14.30 -30.50
N GLY A 32 11.54 -14.91 -31.45
CA GLY A 32 10.98 -15.93 -32.33
C GLY A 32 11.82 -17.19 -32.13
N GLY A 33 11.19 -18.33 -31.85
CA GLY A 33 11.86 -19.62 -31.89
C GLY A 33 11.69 -20.48 -30.63
N ASN A 34 11.07 -21.64 -30.80
CA ASN A 34 11.02 -22.80 -29.89
C ASN A 34 12.41 -23.20 -29.40
N LEU A 35 12.61 -23.26 -28.09
CA LEU A 35 13.67 -24.10 -27.52
C LEU A 35 13.22 -24.58 -26.12
N ALA A 36 12.77 -25.82 -26.09
CA ALA A 36 12.65 -26.58 -24.86
C ALA A 36 14.04 -27.07 -24.46
N HIS A 37 14.60 -26.50 -23.39
CA HIS A 37 15.68 -27.12 -22.64
C HIS A 37 15.40 -26.99 -21.15
N ALA A 38 15.31 -28.13 -20.50
CA ALA A 38 15.09 -28.34 -19.09
C ALA A 38 16.28 -27.83 -18.27
N VAL A 39 16.04 -26.84 -17.47
CA VAL A 39 16.81 -26.59 -16.24
C VAL A 39 15.78 -26.44 -15.12
N GLY A 40 15.94 -27.21 -14.04
CA GLY A 40 14.96 -27.41 -12.95
C GLY A 40 14.43 -26.12 -12.32
N GLY A 41 13.57 -25.43 -13.05
CA GLY A 41 12.83 -24.26 -12.61
C GLY A 41 11.58 -24.71 -11.87
N ARG A 42 11.47 -24.37 -10.60
CA ARG A 42 10.18 -24.42 -9.90
C ARG A 42 9.20 -23.58 -10.71
N HIS A 43 8.26 -24.24 -11.37
CA HIS A 43 7.12 -23.57 -11.99
C HIS A 43 6.40 -22.78 -10.89
N LEU A 44 6.55 -21.45 -10.91
CA LEU A 44 5.65 -20.56 -10.19
C LEU A 44 4.28 -20.75 -10.84
N ILE A 45 3.44 -21.56 -10.24
CA ILE A 45 2.05 -21.71 -10.66
C ILE A 45 1.40 -20.33 -10.49
N PRO A 46 0.95 -19.66 -11.55
CA PRO A 46 0.24 -18.40 -11.40
C PRO A 46 -0.99 -18.66 -10.55
N ALA A 47 -1.13 -17.90 -9.46
CA ALA A 47 -2.31 -18.01 -8.62
C ALA A 47 -3.58 -17.83 -9.49
N PRO A 48 -4.63 -18.63 -9.26
CA PRO A 48 -5.83 -18.58 -10.10
C PRO A 48 -6.43 -17.15 -10.07
N ALA A 49 -6.93 -16.68 -11.20
CA ALA A 49 -7.50 -15.34 -11.36
C ALA A 49 -8.56 -15.01 -10.30
N SER A 50 -9.29 -16.03 -9.81
CA SER A 50 -10.24 -15.93 -8.71
C SER A 50 -9.60 -15.52 -7.37
N LEU A 51 -8.35 -15.92 -7.10
CA LEU A 51 -7.63 -15.55 -5.89
C LEU A 51 -7.22 -14.06 -5.94
N TRP A 52 -6.72 -13.60 -7.10
CA TRP A 52 -6.39 -12.19 -7.31
C TRP A 52 -7.61 -11.29 -7.20
N ALA A 53 -8.75 -11.68 -7.76
CA ALA A 53 -9.99 -10.93 -7.66
C ALA A 53 -10.48 -10.81 -6.21
N LYS A 54 -10.40 -11.88 -5.42
CA LYS A 54 -10.74 -11.86 -3.99
C LYS A 54 -9.79 -10.98 -3.20
N LEU A 55 -8.48 -11.09 -3.44
CA LEU A 55 -7.48 -10.26 -2.78
C LEU A 55 -7.68 -8.78 -3.11
N ALA A 56 -7.90 -8.44 -4.38
CA ALA A 56 -8.19 -7.07 -4.81
C ALA A 56 -9.45 -6.50 -4.13
N ALA A 57 -10.53 -7.28 -4.04
CA ALA A 57 -11.76 -6.86 -3.36
C ALA A 57 -11.56 -6.62 -1.83
N ILE A 58 -10.64 -7.37 -1.21
CA ILE A 58 -10.29 -7.19 0.20
C ILE A 58 -9.43 -5.92 0.37
N LEU A 59 -8.43 -5.74 -0.49
CA LEU A 59 -7.49 -4.64 -0.41
C LEU A 59 -8.13 -3.29 -0.76
N ALA A 60 -9.13 -3.28 -1.63
CA ALA A 60 -9.90 -2.07 -1.97
C ALA A 60 -10.66 -1.46 -0.77
N ARG A 61 -10.84 -2.20 0.32
CA ARG A 61 -11.48 -1.71 1.54
C ARG A 61 -10.48 -1.19 2.57
N MET A 62 -9.27 -1.77 2.63
CA MET A 62 -8.16 -1.27 3.45
C MET A 62 -7.59 -0.01 2.80
N ARG A 63 -7.19 0.96 3.61
CA ARG A 63 -6.63 2.22 3.11
C ARG A 63 -5.31 2.55 3.78
N LEU A 64 -4.45 3.22 3.04
CA LEU A 64 -3.31 3.93 3.61
C LEU A 64 -3.70 5.41 3.79
N ALA A 65 -3.26 6.03 4.87
CA ALA A 65 -3.41 7.47 5.08
C ALA A 65 -2.04 8.08 5.41
N LEU A 66 -1.69 9.17 4.74
CA LEU A 66 -0.45 9.90 4.93
C LEU A 66 -0.77 11.23 5.60
N TYR A 67 -0.31 11.41 6.83
CA TYR A 67 -0.52 12.64 7.60
C TYR A 67 0.56 13.66 7.26
N GLU A 68 0.20 14.74 6.59
CA GLU A 68 1.06 15.86 6.22
C GLU A 68 2.45 15.42 5.70
N PRO A 69 2.53 14.54 4.70
CA PRO A 69 3.80 14.01 4.24
C PRO A 69 4.71 15.13 3.74
N ASP A 70 6.01 15.09 4.10
CA ASP A 70 6.98 16.14 3.79
C ASP A 70 8.14 15.70 2.91
N ILE A 71 8.24 14.40 2.60
CA ILE A 71 9.26 13.86 1.70
C ILE A 71 8.60 13.27 0.45
N PRO A 72 8.69 13.97 -0.72
CA PRO A 72 7.99 13.53 -1.94
C PRO A 72 8.44 12.16 -2.45
N GLN A 73 9.70 11.78 -2.27
CA GLN A 73 10.23 10.47 -2.68
C GLN A 73 9.57 9.33 -1.90
N ASN A 74 9.37 9.49 -0.60
CA ASN A 74 8.70 8.49 0.24
C ASN A 74 7.24 8.36 -0.16
N THR A 75 6.55 9.49 -0.33
CA THR A 75 5.16 9.51 -0.78
C THR A 75 5.01 8.82 -2.14
N GLY A 76 5.87 9.14 -3.11
CA GLY A 76 5.86 8.50 -4.43
C GLY A 76 6.08 6.99 -4.34
N THR A 77 6.99 6.54 -3.47
CA THR A 77 7.23 5.10 -3.24
C THR A 77 6.01 4.41 -2.64
N ILE A 78 5.33 5.05 -1.68
CA ILE A 78 4.11 4.52 -1.07
C ILE A 78 2.98 4.46 -2.10
N LEU A 79 2.78 5.52 -2.90
CA LEU A 79 1.76 5.56 -3.95
C LEU A 79 1.98 4.46 -4.99
N ARG A 80 3.23 4.22 -5.41
CA ARG A 80 3.59 3.13 -6.31
C ARG A 80 3.26 1.75 -5.70
N MET A 81 3.63 1.52 -4.44
CA MET A 81 3.29 0.28 -3.73
C MET A 81 1.78 0.09 -3.64
N ALA A 82 1.05 1.14 -3.29
CA ALA A 82 -0.40 1.14 -3.19
C ALA A 82 -1.07 0.82 -4.53
N ALA A 83 -0.60 1.40 -5.63
CA ALA A 83 -1.03 1.09 -7.00
C ALA A 83 -0.84 -0.40 -7.33
N CYS A 84 0.36 -0.94 -7.05
CA CYS A 84 0.67 -2.36 -7.30
C CYS A 84 -0.22 -3.32 -6.52
N LEU A 85 -0.70 -2.91 -5.34
CA LEU A 85 -1.52 -3.74 -4.46
C LEU A 85 -3.02 -3.43 -4.59
N GLY A 86 -3.42 -2.38 -5.32
CA GLY A 86 -4.80 -1.93 -5.43
C GLY A 86 -5.36 -1.36 -4.12
N VAL A 87 -4.50 -0.73 -3.30
CA VAL A 87 -4.88 -0.11 -2.02
C VAL A 87 -5.10 1.39 -2.21
N PRO A 88 -6.29 1.93 -1.89
CA PRO A 88 -6.53 3.37 -1.93
C PRO A 88 -5.69 4.14 -0.91
N VAL A 89 -5.34 5.39 -1.25
CA VAL A 89 -4.51 6.27 -0.40
C VAL A 89 -5.23 7.57 -0.09
N ASP A 90 -5.32 7.92 1.19
CA ASP A 90 -5.76 9.22 1.68
C ASP A 90 -4.53 10.09 1.96
N VAL A 91 -4.40 11.25 1.33
CA VAL A 91 -3.36 12.25 1.59
C VAL A 91 -3.97 13.39 2.38
N ILE A 92 -3.48 13.59 3.61
CA ILE A 92 -3.97 14.60 4.55
C ILE A 92 -3.01 15.78 4.49
N GLY A 93 -3.53 16.93 4.09
CA GLY A 93 -2.75 18.16 4.00
C GLY A 93 -2.68 18.96 5.31
N PRO A 94 -1.82 19.99 5.33
CA PRO A 94 -0.96 20.42 4.23
C PRO A 94 0.22 19.47 3.98
N THR A 95 0.59 19.26 2.71
CA THR A 95 1.80 18.50 2.36
C THR A 95 3.02 19.42 2.35
N GLY A 96 4.20 18.91 2.70
CA GLY A 96 5.45 19.68 2.66
C GLY A 96 6.00 19.91 1.24
N PHE A 97 5.28 19.45 0.21
CA PHE A 97 5.63 19.58 -1.20
C PHE A 97 4.36 19.67 -2.07
N ASP A 98 4.52 20.12 -3.31
CA ASP A 98 3.45 20.06 -4.30
C ASP A 98 3.29 18.63 -4.84
N MET A 99 2.06 18.14 -4.93
CA MET A 99 1.75 16.83 -5.52
C MET A 99 2.11 16.72 -7.01
N THR A 100 2.48 17.82 -7.66
CA THR A 100 3.06 17.84 -9.01
C THR A 100 4.59 17.73 -9.01
N ASP A 101 5.24 17.63 -7.85
CA ASP A 101 6.69 17.60 -7.67
C ASP A 101 7.36 16.52 -8.52
N ARG A 102 8.51 16.88 -9.12
CA ARG A 102 9.30 15.96 -9.95
C ARG A 102 9.81 14.75 -9.18
N ALA A 103 10.18 14.93 -7.91
CA ALA A 103 10.69 13.85 -7.09
C ALA A 103 9.60 12.83 -6.76
N LEU A 104 8.37 13.31 -6.48
CA LEU A 104 7.19 12.45 -6.33
C LEU A 104 6.90 11.68 -7.61
N LYS A 105 6.82 12.37 -8.75
CA LYS A 105 6.56 11.73 -10.06
C LYS A 105 7.65 10.72 -10.41
N ARG A 106 8.92 11.04 -10.16
CA ARG A 106 10.05 10.14 -10.41
C ARG A 106 10.00 8.88 -9.54
N ALA A 107 9.58 9.01 -8.28
CA ALA A 107 9.47 7.86 -7.38
C ALA A 107 8.22 7.01 -7.66
N ALA A 108 7.13 7.65 -8.02
CA ALA A 108 5.88 6.96 -8.36
C ALA A 108 5.86 6.40 -9.79
N LEU A 109 6.71 6.93 -10.69
CA LEU A 109 6.73 6.62 -12.12
C LEU A 109 5.35 6.88 -12.76
N ASP A 110 4.92 6.00 -13.65
CA ASP A 110 3.61 5.98 -14.33
C ASP A 110 2.46 5.36 -13.49
N TYR A 111 2.76 4.98 -12.21
CA TYR A 111 1.78 4.31 -11.35
C TYR A 111 0.75 5.26 -10.71
N LEU A 112 0.92 6.58 -10.81
CA LEU A 112 -0.03 7.56 -10.24
C LEU A 112 -1.44 7.43 -10.84
N ASP A 113 -1.54 7.06 -12.12
CA ASP A 113 -2.81 6.87 -12.80
C ASP A 113 -3.53 5.55 -12.39
N HIS A 114 -2.83 4.69 -11.64
CA HIS A 114 -3.31 3.38 -11.20
C HIS A 114 -3.65 3.33 -9.71
N VAL A 115 -3.52 4.42 -8.97
CA VAL A 115 -3.83 4.51 -7.55
C VAL A 115 -4.97 5.47 -7.28
N GLU A 116 -5.97 5.03 -6.52
CA GLU A 116 -7.02 5.92 -6.02
C GLU A 116 -6.44 6.82 -4.91
N ILE A 117 -6.34 8.12 -5.16
CA ILE A 117 -5.85 9.11 -4.20
C ILE A 117 -6.99 10.04 -3.80
N ALA A 118 -7.38 9.99 -2.53
CA ALA A 118 -8.27 10.97 -1.93
C ALA A 118 -7.44 12.04 -1.18
N ARG A 119 -7.69 13.32 -1.47
CA ARG A 119 -7.00 14.44 -0.81
C ARG A 119 -7.93 15.09 0.20
N HIS A 120 -7.40 15.34 1.39
CA HIS A 120 -8.11 15.99 2.48
C HIS A 120 -7.37 17.25 2.88
N ALA A 121 -8.09 18.37 2.99
CA ALA A 121 -7.49 19.65 3.37
C ALA A 121 -6.93 19.68 4.80
N SER A 122 -7.42 18.79 5.68
CA SER A 122 -7.02 18.68 7.07
C SER A 122 -7.31 17.30 7.65
N PHE A 123 -6.72 17.00 8.80
CA PHE A 123 -7.05 15.80 9.57
C PHE A 123 -8.54 15.72 9.94
N ALA A 124 -9.17 16.84 10.27
CA ALA A 124 -10.59 16.88 10.61
C ALA A 124 -11.47 16.46 9.42
N ALA A 125 -11.15 16.95 8.21
CA ALA A 125 -11.86 16.57 6.99
C ALA A 125 -11.68 15.06 6.68
N PHE A 126 -10.46 14.55 6.80
CA PHE A 126 -10.18 13.11 6.67
C PHE A 126 -10.96 12.28 7.69
N GLU A 127 -10.93 12.68 8.96
CA GLU A 127 -11.56 11.95 10.07
C GLU A 127 -13.08 11.86 9.91
N ALA A 128 -13.72 12.93 9.40
CA ALA A 128 -15.14 12.91 9.08
C ALA A 128 -15.48 11.84 8.04
N VAL A 129 -14.69 11.77 6.95
CA VAL A 129 -14.86 10.78 5.87
C VAL A 129 -14.58 9.37 6.37
N ARG A 130 -13.49 9.18 7.14
CA ARG A 130 -13.14 7.88 7.72
C ARG A 130 -14.24 7.35 8.64
N ARG A 131 -14.76 8.21 9.54
CA ARG A 131 -15.88 7.83 10.45
C ARG A 131 -17.14 7.46 9.69
N ALA A 132 -17.49 8.20 8.65
CA ALA A 132 -18.63 7.88 7.81
C ALA A 132 -18.50 6.51 7.12
N ARG A 133 -17.26 6.05 6.84
CA ARG A 133 -16.97 4.70 6.34
C ARG A 133 -17.01 3.62 7.42
N GLY A 134 -17.06 3.97 8.70
CA GLY A 134 -16.96 3.03 9.83
C GLY A 134 -15.58 2.39 9.99
N SER A 135 -14.53 2.97 9.37
CA SER A 135 -13.17 2.43 9.35
C SER A 135 -12.44 2.70 10.66
N ARG A 136 -11.68 1.72 11.17
CA ARG A 136 -10.79 1.93 12.32
C ARG A 136 -9.53 2.70 11.87
N LEU A 137 -9.04 3.60 12.71
CA LEU A 137 -7.79 4.32 12.50
C LEU A 137 -6.66 3.59 13.24
N VAL A 138 -5.69 3.06 12.51
CA VAL A 138 -4.54 2.33 13.03
C VAL A 138 -3.28 3.15 12.76
N LEU A 139 -2.72 3.78 13.78
CA LEU A 139 -1.55 4.65 13.68
C LEU A 139 -0.25 3.86 13.78
N LEU A 140 0.62 4.03 12.78
CA LEU A 140 2.00 3.56 12.84
C LEU A 140 2.88 4.66 13.44
N THR A 141 3.51 4.36 14.58
CA THR A 141 4.34 5.32 15.30
C THR A 141 5.44 4.59 16.07
N THR A 142 6.58 5.25 16.26
CA THR A 142 7.66 4.74 17.10
C THR A 142 7.27 4.66 18.57
N GLN A 143 6.25 5.42 18.98
CA GLN A 143 5.67 5.44 20.33
C GLN A 143 4.48 4.47 20.47
N GLY A 144 4.32 3.53 19.55
CA GLY A 144 3.23 2.55 19.60
C GLY A 144 3.34 1.63 20.81
N GLU A 145 2.20 1.26 21.35
CA GLU A 145 2.09 0.39 22.53
C GLU A 145 2.21 -1.09 22.16
N MET A 146 1.82 -1.43 20.92
CA MET A 146 1.73 -2.80 20.44
C MET A 146 2.64 -3.03 19.24
N ALA A 147 3.31 -4.20 19.18
CA ALA A 147 4.01 -4.62 17.98
C ALA A 147 2.99 -4.88 16.84
N TYR A 148 3.27 -4.40 15.63
CA TYR A 148 2.35 -4.57 14.50
C TYR A 148 2.05 -6.04 14.18
N THR A 149 2.98 -6.95 14.47
CA THR A 149 2.80 -8.40 14.28
C THR A 149 1.85 -9.05 15.27
N ALA A 150 1.57 -8.39 16.40
CA ALA A 150 0.62 -8.86 17.43
C ALA A 150 -0.78 -8.28 17.26
N PHE A 151 -0.97 -7.35 16.32
CA PHE A 151 -2.26 -6.70 16.08
C PHE A 151 -3.12 -7.52 15.13
N ALA A 152 -4.42 -7.64 15.44
CA ALA A 152 -5.41 -8.28 14.58
C ALA A 152 -5.99 -7.25 13.59
N PHE A 153 -5.45 -7.23 12.36
CA PHE A 153 -5.91 -6.36 11.30
C PHE A 153 -7.30 -6.76 10.80
N GLN A 154 -8.08 -5.76 10.38
CA GLN A 154 -9.39 -5.93 9.75
C GLN A 154 -9.37 -5.37 8.33
N ARG A 155 -10.31 -5.86 7.50
CA ARG A 155 -10.39 -5.47 6.08
C ARG A 155 -10.64 -3.99 5.86
N ASP A 156 -11.28 -3.34 6.82
CA ASP A 156 -11.68 -1.93 6.74
C ASP A 156 -10.75 -1.00 7.53
N ASP A 157 -9.55 -1.48 7.93
CA ASP A 157 -8.59 -0.65 8.63
C ASP A 157 -8.02 0.43 7.73
N THR A 158 -7.88 1.64 8.28
CA THR A 158 -7.08 2.72 7.70
C THR A 158 -5.76 2.82 8.45
N LEU A 159 -4.66 2.50 7.76
CA LEU A 159 -3.30 2.54 8.31
C LEU A 159 -2.75 3.95 8.14
N LEU A 160 -2.60 4.69 9.23
CA LEU A 160 -2.09 6.07 9.23
C LEU A 160 -0.59 6.11 9.48
N LEU A 161 0.11 6.77 8.58
CA LEU A 161 1.54 7.07 8.65
C LEU A 161 1.71 8.56 8.96
N GLY A 162 2.54 8.87 9.93
CA GLY A 162 2.85 10.24 10.31
C GLY A 162 3.85 10.92 9.38
N ARG A 163 3.96 12.22 9.52
CA ARG A 163 4.96 13.07 8.88
C ARG A 163 6.37 12.59 9.25
N GLU A 164 7.27 12.58 8.26
CA GLU A 164 8.61 12.02 8.45
C GLU A 164 9.44 12.82 9.45
N SER A 165 9.31 14.16 9.43
CA SER A 165 10.07 15.07 10.29
C SER A 165 9.55 15.16 11.71
N ALA A 166 8.23 14.97 11.93
CA ALA A 166 7.58 15.31 13.20
C ALA A 166 6.56 14.26 13.73
N GLY A 167 6.29 13.21 12.94
CA GLY A 167 5.25 12.22 13.29
C GLY A 167 3.85 12.81 13.21
N VAL A 168 3.04 12.60 14.23
CA VAL A 168 1.67 13.13 14.32
C VAL A 168 1.44 13.85 15.66
N PRO A 169 0.56 14.87 15.69
CA PRO A 169 0.27 15.60 16.93
C PRO A 169 -0.57 14.74 17.90
N PRO A 170 -0.62 15.13 19.21
CA PRO A 170 -1.36 14.40 20.23
C PRO A 170 -2.84 14.17 19.91
N LEU A 171 -3.46 15.07 19.16
CA LEU A 171 -4.86 14.92 18.71
C LEU A 171 -5.03 13.66 17.85
N VAL A 172 -4.11 13.42 16.92
CA VAL A 172 -4.14 12.26 16.02
C VAL A 172 -3.86 10.97 16.80
N HIS A 173 -2.90 11.01 17.75
CA HIS A 173 -2.66 9.90 18.67
C HIS A 173 -3.93 9.49 19.45
N ARG A 174 -4.68 10.46 19.95
CA ARG A 174 -5.93 10.21 20.68
C ARG A 174 -7.06 9.69 19.80
N ALA A 175 -7.09 10.10 18.53
CA ALA A 175 -8.12 9.64 17.58
C ALA A 175 -7.88 8.20 17.09
N ALA A 176 -6.66 7.68 17.22
CA ALA A 176 -6.30 6.34 16.77
C ALA A 176 -6.92 5.26 17.66
N HIS A 177 -7.51 4.24 17.04
CA HIS A 177 -8.06 3.05 17.72
C HIS A 177 -6.96 2.12 18.21
N ALA A 178 -5.83 2.11 17.50
CA ALA A 178 -4.63 1.38 17.89
C ALA A 178 -3.37 2.15 17.47
N ARG A 179 -2.30 2.02 18.25
CA ARG A 179 -0.99 2.60 17.99
C ARG A 179 0.03 1.48 17.91
N LEU A 180 0.52 1.25 16.69
CA LEU A 180 1.41 0.14 16.39
C LEU A 180 2.84 0.63 16.19
N ARG A 181 3.79 -0.21 16.60
CA ARG A 181 5.22 0.01 16.36
C ARG A 181 5.85 -1.17 15.65
N ILE A 182 6.89 -0.89 14.90
CA ILE A 182 7.83 -1.88 14.41
C ILE A 182 8.94 -2.00 15.45
N LEU A 183 9.18 -3.21 15.94
CA LEU A 183 10.26 -3.44 16.91
C LEU A 183 11.59 -3.23 16.19
N MET A 184 12.41 -2.36 16.73
CA MET A 184 13.73 -2.00 16.20
C MET A 184 14.81 -2.26 17.26
N ARG A 185 16.05 -2.40 16.80
CA ARG A 185 17.23 -2.45 17.67
C ARG A 185 17.33 -1.17 18.50
N SER A 186 17.70 -1.30 19.76
CA SER A 186 17.93 -0.16 20.67
C SER A 186 18.94 0.83 20.07
N GLY A 187 18.70 2.13 20.29
CA GLY A 187 19.54 3.21 19.80
C GLY A 187 19.19 3.71 18.36
N LEU A 188 18.31 3.02 17.62
CA LEU A 188 17.82 3.49 16.34
C LEU A 188 16.51 4.27 16.49
N ARG A 189 16.34 5.36 15.70
CA ARG A 189 15.22 6.29 15.88
C ARG A 189 13.96 5.83 15.14
N SER A 190 14.09 5.52 13.86
CA SER A 190 12.96 5.19 12.99
C SER A 190 13.44 4.46 11.73
N LEU A 191 12.51 3.76 11.07
CA LEU A 191 12.65 3.29 9.69
C LEU A 191 12.17 4.37 8.74
N ASN A 192 12.60 4.26 7.47
CA ASN A 192 12.00 5.00 6.39
C ASN A 192 10.49 4.69 6.34
N VAL A 193 9.65 5.74 6.20
CA VAL A 193 8.19 5.61 6.28
C VAL A 193 7.62 4.69 5.19
N ALA A 194 8.19 4.69 3.98
CA ALA A 194 7.74 3.80 2.92
C ALA A 194 8.08 2.32 3.22
N VAL A 195 9.22 2.07 3.86
CA VAL A 195 9.58 0.72 4.33
C VAL A 195 8.64 0.28 5.45
N ALA A 196 8.36 1.16 6.42
CA ALA A 196 7.42 0.89 7.50
C ALA A 196 6.01 0.59 6.95
N ALA A 197 5.55 1.38 5.97
CA ALA A 197 4.28 1.15 5.28
C ALA A 197 4.23 -0.22 4.61
N ALA A 198 5.30 -0.61 3.89
CA ALA A 198 5.37 -1.90 3.19
C ALA A 198 5.32 -3.08 4.16
N MET A 199 6.06 -3.01 5.28
CA MET A 199 6.08 -4.06 6.30
C MET A 199 4.70 -4.27 6.93
N VAL A 200 4.05 -3.18 7.35
CA VAL A 200 2.78 -3.27 8.07
C VAL A 200 1.62 -3.60 7.12
N LEU A 201 1.61 -3.01 5.92
CA LEU A 201 0.62 -3.37 4.90
C LEU A 201 0.76 -4.84 4.48
N GLY A 202 1.98 -5.33 4.29
CA GLY A 202 2.24 -6.74 3.95
C GLY A 202 1.69 -7.70 5.00
N GLU A 203 1.88 -7.41 6.29
CA GLU A 203 1.31 -8.21 7.38
C GLU A 203 -0.21 -8.11 7.44
N ALA A 204 -0.78 -6.90 7.28
CA ALA A 204 -2.22 -6.71 7.23
C ALA A 204 -2.85 -7.53 6.10
N VAL A 205 -2.26 -7.47 4.90
CA VAL A 205 -2.69 -8.27 3.73
C VAL A 205 -2.60 -9.76 4.01
N ARG A 206 -1.51 -10.22 4.63
CA ARG A 206 -1.36 -11.62 5.01
C ARG A 206 -2.47 -12.09 5.93
N GLN A 207 -2.86 -11.28 6.92
CA GLN A 207 -3.91 -11.63 7.87
C GLN A 207 -5.30 -11.62 7.24
N VAL A 208 -5.64 -10.55 6.51
CA VAL A 208 -7.00 -10.38 5.95
C VAL A 208 -7.21 -11.16 4.66
N GLY A 209 -6.13 -11.48 3.94
CA GLY A 209 -6.14 -12.28 2.72
C GLY A 209 -6.06 -13.79 2.99
N ALA A 210 -5.65 -14.21 4.18
CA ALA A 210 -5.66 -15.61 4.57
C ALA A 210 -7.12 -16.09 4.67
N THR A 211 -7.56 -16.87 3.69
CA THR A 211 -8.80 -17.65 3.82
C THR A 211 -8.65 -18.54 5.05
N PRO A 212 -9.63 -18.62 5.96
CA PRO A 212 -9.58 -19.61 7.03
C PRO A 212 -9.31 -20.97 6.40
N ARG A 213 -8.23 -21.64 6.79
CA ARG A 213 -8.06 -23.04 6.46
C ARG A 213 -9.27 -23.74 7.07
N SER A 214 -10.13 -24.35 6.24
CA SER A 214 -11.09 -25.33 6.73
C SER A 214 -10.31 -26.31 7.62
N PRO A 215 -10.80 -26.62 8.85
CA PRO A 215 -10.21 -27.69 9.60
C PRO A 215 -10.22 -28.92 8.71
N ALA A 216 -9.06 -29.57 8.59
CA ALA A 216 -8.96 -30.86 7.91
C ALA A 216 -9.89 -31.83 8.66
N THR A 217 -10.95 -32.27 7.95
CA THR A 217 -11.79 -33.40 8.35
C THR A 217 -11.01 -34.68 8.28
#